data_8f3d99b69ae0355d6ada65d52646d6eb
#
_entry.id   8f3d99b69ae0355d6ada65d52646d6eb
#
_cell.length_a   1.000
_cell.length_b   1.000
_cell.length_c   1.000
_cell.angle_alpha   90.00
_cell.angle_beta   90.00
_cell.angle_gamma   90.00
#
_symmetry.space_group_name_H-M   'P 1'
#
loop_
_entity.id
_entity.type
_entity.pdbx_description
1 polymer ?
#
loop_
_entity_poly.entity_id
_entity_poly.type
_entity_poly.pdbx_seq_one_letter_code
_entity_poly.pdbx_strand_id
1 'polypeptide(L)'
;MAATKEDAQLVVQLAQLGTQMADPMARGFIWGETFVSDPREFFETYPPGTEEWNYVGGVAAWYETIGTLWKHGLISEELLFDWLYVAGMWERLGPILVAMRESSPLLWTNFEAMAQAQAERLKL
;
A
#
# COMPACT_ATOMS: atom_id res chain seq x y z
N MET A 1 -3.40 -5.15 21.78
CA MET A 1 -2.48 -4.27 22.52
C MET A 1 -2.89 -2.82 22.30
N ALA A 2 -2.98 -2.05 23.36
CA ALA A 2 -3.38 -0.65 23.26
C ALA A 2 -2.30 0.19 22.57
N ALA A 3 -2.71 1.20 21.82
CA ALA A 3 -1.78 2.11 21.18
C ALA A 3 -1.03 2.96 22.21
N THR A 4 0.21 3.30 21.91
CA THR A 4 1.08 4.11 22.76
C THR A 4 1.35 5.45 22.10
N LYS A 5 2.02 6.35 22.84
CA LYS A 5 2.47 7.64 22.27
C LYS A 5 3.53 7.42 21.19
N GLU A 6 4.36 6.39 21.33
CA GLU A 6 5.34 6.02 20.31
C GLU A 6 4.65 5.57 19.03
N ASP A 7 3.55 4.82 19.14
CA ASP A 7 2.74 4.46 17.98
C ASP A 7 2.20 5.70 17.28
N ALA A 8 1.70 6.68 18.04
CA ALA A 8 1.17 7.92 17.47
C ALA A 8 2.27 8.72 16.76
N GLN A 9 3.46 8.81 17.34
CA GLN A 9 4.61 9.48 16.72
C GLN A 9 5.00 8.78 15.41
N LEU A 10 5.02 7.46 15.41
CA LEU A 10 5.35 6.67 14.23
C LEU A 10 4.33 6.92 13.11
N VAL A 11 3.04 6.97 13.44
CA VAL A 11 1.99 7.29 12.45
C VAL A 11 2.24 8.65 11.81
N VAL A 12 2.58 9.67 12.62
CA VAL A 12 2.88 10.99 12.08
C VAL A 12 4.09 10.96 11.16
N GLN A 13 5.15 10.25 11.54
CA GLN A 13 6.35 10.11 10.72
C GLN A 13 6.04 9.39 9.41
N LEU A 14 5.25 8.33 9.45
CA LEU A 14 4.84 7.60 8.25
C LEU A 14 3.94 8.43 7.35
N ALA A 15 3.05 9.24 7.94
CA ALA A 15 2.23 10.16 7.16
C ALA A 15 3.09 11.22 6.44
N GLN A 16 4.13 11.72 7.09
CA GLN A 16 5.07 12.66 6.48
C GLN A 16 5.84 12.00 5.33
N LEU A 17 6.31 10.77 5.53
CA LEU A 17 6.97 10.01 4.47
C LEU A 17 6.02 9.80 3.29
N GLY A 18 4.74 9.56 3.57
CA GLY A 18 3.70 9.38 2.56
C GLY A 18 3.51 10.60 1.66
N THR A 19 3.86 11.80 2.10
CA THR A 19 3.77 12.99 1.24
C THR A 19 4.72 12.92 0.07
N GLN A 20 5.78 12.13 0.18
CA GLN A 20 6.76 11.92 -0.89
C GLN A 20 6.49 10.65 -1.68
N MET A 21 6.19 9.54 -0.99
CA MET A 21 6.04 8.22 -1.62
C MET A 21 4.63 7.97 -2.16
N ALA A 22 3.62 8.55 -1.51
CA ALA A 22 2.21 8.34 -1.83
C ALA A 22 1.51 9.70 -1.86
N ASP A 23 2.00 10.60 -2.70
CA ASP A 23 1.53 11.98 -2.75
C ASP A 23 0.11 12.09 -3.33
N PRO A 24 -0.53 13.27 -3.24
CA PRO A 24 -1.90 13.44 -3.75
C PRO A 24 -2.05 13.13 -5.24
N MET A 25 -1.03 13.37 -6.07
CA MET A 25 -1.08 13.05 -7.49
C MET A 25 -1.16 11.53 -7.70
N ALA A 26 -0.31 10.78 -6.98
CA ALA A 26 -0.30 9.32 -7.07
C ALA A 26 -1.63 8.74 -6.58
N ARG A 27 -2.12 9.20 -5.44
CA ARG A 27 -3.40 8.72 -4.89
C ARG A 27 -4.57 9.08 -5.78
N GLY A 28 -4.57 10.30 -6.33
CA GLY A 28 -5.61 10.75 -7.25
C GLY A 28 -5.65 9.91 -8.52
N PHE A 29 -4.50 9.52 -9.04
CA PHE A 29 -4.43 8.62 -10.20
C PHE A 29 -5.00 7.24 -9.86
N ILE A 30 -4.57 6.64 -8.75
CA ILE A 30 -4.98 5.28 -8.37
C ILE A 30 -6.48 5.21 -8.10
N TRP A 31 -7.04 6.20 -7.40
CA TRP A 31 -8.46 6.23 -7.08
C TRP A 31 -9.33 6.85 -8.17
N GLY A 32 -8.71 7.29 -9.26
CA GLY A 32 -9.42 7.92 -10.37
C GLY A 32 -10.21 6.91 -11.21
N GLU A 33 -11.16 7.42 -11.97
CA GLU A 33 -12.04 6.60 -12.81
C GLU A 33 -11.30 5.93 -13.97
N THR A 34 -10.18 6.50 -14.40
CA THR A 34 -9.40 5.97 -15.51
C THR A 34 -8.37 4.94 -15.12
N PHE A 35 -8.24 4.64 -13.83
CA PHE A 35 -7.25 3.67 -13.34
C PHE A 35 -7.60 2.27 -13.86
N VAL A 36 -6.59 1.60 -14.41
CA VAL A 36 -6.73 0.25 -14.97
C VAL A 36 -6.02 -0.72 -14.04
N SER A 37 -6.77 -1.64 -13.43
CA SER A 37 -6.23 -2.64 -12.52
C SER A 37 -5.82 -3.94 -13.20
N ASP A 38 -6.18 -4.14 -14.46
CA ASP A 38 -5.71 -5.30 -15.22
C ASP A 38 -4.21 -5.17 -15.45
N PRO A 39 -3.38 -6.15 -15.02
CA PRO A 39 -1.94 -6.03 -15.10
C PRO A 39 -1.42 -5.85 -16.53
N ARG A 40 -1.92 -6.62 -17.46
CA ARG A 40 -1.45 -6.57 -18.84
C ARG A 40 -1.72 -5.20 -19.46
N GLU A 41 -2.95 -4.71 -19.31
CA GLU A 41 -3.34 -3.41 -19.83
C GLU A 41 -2.57 -2.29 -19.15
N PHE A 42 -2.37 -2.39 -17.82
CA PHE A 42 -1.62 -1.40 -17.08
C PHE A 42 -0.17 -1.32 -17.58
N PHE A 43 0.51 -2.46 -17.72
CA PHE A 43 1.90 -2.50 -18.15
C PHE A 43 2.09 -2.04 -19.59
N GLU A 44 1.12 -2.29 -20.46
CA GLU A 44 1.14 -1.81 -21.83
C GLU A 44 0.96 -0.30 -21.91
N THR A 45 0.06 0.25 -21.10
CA THR A 45 -0.25 1.68 -21.10
C THR A 45 0.82 2.49 -20.35
N TYR A 46 1.33 1.95 -19.23
CA TYR A 46 2.26 2.62 -18.34
C TYR A 46 3.52 1.77 -18.10
N PRO A 47 4.40 1.65 -19.11
CA PRO A 47 5.63 0.88 -18.94
C PRO A 47 6.56 1.51 -17.89
N PRO A 48 7.56 0.73 -17.41
CA PRO A 48 8.55 1.26 -16.45
C PRO A 48 9.15 2.57 -16.92
N GLY A 49 9.25 3.53 -16.01
CA GLY A 49 9.78 4.86 -16.29
C GLY A 49 8.72 5.94 -16.51
N THR A 50 7.45 5.56 -16.66
CA THR A 50 6.36 6.53 -16.72
C THR A 50 6.02 7.04 -15.32
N GLU A 51 5.41 8.23 -15.25
CA GLU A 51 4.96 8.79 -13.96
C GLU A 51 3.94 7.86 -13.28
N GLU A 52 3.01 7.33 -14.06
CA GLU A 52 1.96 6.43 -13.56
C GLU A 52 2.53 5.15 -12.98
N TRP A 53 3.54 4.57 -13.63
CA TRP A 53 4.27 3.44 -13.07
C TRP A 53 4.88 3.79 -11.72
N ASN A 54 5.50 4.99 -11.65
CA ASN A 54 6.14 5.46 -10.42
C ASN A 54 5.12 5.75 -9.32
N TYR A 55 3.92 6.23 -9.67
CA TYR A 55 2.85 6.43 -8.69
C TYR A 55 2.48 5.12 -8.00
N VAL A 56 2.26 4.08 -8.79
CA VAL A 56 1.91 2.76 -8.24
C VAL A 56 3.05 2.21 -7.39
N GLY A 57 4.28 2.27 -7.91
CA GLY A 57 5.46 1.79 -7.19
C GLY A 57 5.71 2.53 -5.88
N GLY A 58 5.55 3.83 -5.88
CA GLY A 58 5.75 4.66 -4.68
C GLY A 58 4.72 4.37 -3.60
N VAL A 59 3.45 4.29 -3.98
CA VAL A 59 2.37 3.95 -3.04
C VAL A 59 2.57 2.55 -2.48
N ALA A 60 2.87 1.59 -3.35
CA ALA A 60 3.11 0.20 -2.92
C ALA A 60 4.29 0.10 -1.96
N ALA A 61 5.38 0.83 -2.23
CA ALA A 61 6.56 0.84 -1.37
C ALA A 61 6.24 1.44 0.01
N TRP A 62 5.41 2.47 0.07
CA TRP A 62 4.98 3.07 1.32
C TRP A 62 4.17 2.08 2.16
N TYR A 63 3.18 1.43 1.55
CA TYR A 63 2.38 0.40 2.24
C TYR A 63 3.22 -0.80 2.64
N GLU A 64 4.18 -1.21 1.80
CA GLU A 64 5.08 -2.32 2.14
C GLU A 64 5.96 -1.97 3.35
N THR A 65 6.46 -0.73 3.43
CA THR A 65 7.22 -0.24 4.58
C THR A 65 6.39 -0.33 5.85
N ILE A 66 5.15 0.15 5.80
CA ILE A 66 4.23 0.08 6.94
C ILE A 66 3.92 -1.39 7.28
N GLY A 67 3.71 -2.22 6.27
CA GLY A 67 3.44 -3.64 6.45
C GLY A 67 4.59 -4.38 7.13
N THR A 68 5.82 -3.98 6.84
CA THR A 68 7.00 -4.54 7.51
C THR A 68 6.98 -4.23 9.01
N LEU A 69 6.68 -2.99 9.36
CA LEU A 69 6.56 -2.58 10.77
C LEU A 69 5.42 -3.32 11.46
N TRP A 70 4.29 -3.43 10.79
CA TRP A 70 3.12 -4.14 11.30
C TRP A 70 3.44 -5.62 11.55
N LYS A 71 4.08 -6.27 10.58
CA LYS A 71 4.43 -7.70 10.69
C LYS A 71 5.29 -7.99 11.91
N HIS A 72 6.22 -7.08 12.24
CA HIS A 72 7.14 -7.24 13.36
C HIS A 72 6.58 -6.70 14.68
N GLY A 73 5.31 -6.31 14.71
CA GLY A 73 4.67 -5.82 15.94
C GLY A 73 5.19 -4.47 16.42
N LEU A 74 5.74 -3.66 15.51
CA LEU A 74 6.35 -2.38 15.84
C LEU A 74 5.39 -1.20 15.76
N ILE A 75 4.16 -1.44 15.34
CA ILE A 75 3.09 -0.42 15.30
C ILE A 75 1.78 -1.08 15.75
N SER A 76 0.99 -0.35 16.53
CA SER A 76 -0.32 -0.83 16.96
C SER A 76 -1.23 -1.12 15.76
N GLU A 77 -1.71 -2.35 15.65
CA GLU A 77 -2.64 -2.72 14.59
C GLU A 77 -3.95 -1.94 14.67
N GLU A 78 -4.46 -1.75 15.89
CA GLU A 78 -5.69 -1.01 16.12
C GLU A 78 -5.57 0.42 15.57
N LEU A 79 -4.49 1.12 15.92
CA LEU A 79 -4.25 2.48 15.46
C LEU A 79 -4.04 2.52 13.94
N LEU A 80 -3.26 1.58 13.43
CA LEU A 80 -2.95 1.50 12.00
C LEU A 80 -4.22 1.33 11.17
N PHE A 81 -5.08 0.38 11.57
CA PHE A 81 -6.29 0.07 10.81
C PHE A 81 -7.39 1.11 10.99
N ASP A 82 -7.32 1.90 12.05
CA ASP A 82 -8.18 3.07 12.18
C ASP A 82 -7.74 4.21 11.23
N TRP A 83 -6.44 4.29 10.98
CA TRP A 83 -5.85 5.32 10.14
C TRP A 83 -5.96 5.00 8.64
N LEU A 84 -5.65 3.77 8.23
CA LEU A 84 -5.50 3.41 6.81
C LEU A 84 -6.47 2.31 6.39
N TYR A 85 -7.09 2.49 5.23
CA TYR A 85 -7.87 1.44 4.59
C TYR A 85 -6.96 0.63 3.65
N VAL A 86 -6.14 -0.22 4.24
CA VAL A 86 -5.14 -1.03 3.54
C VAL A 86 -5.80 -2.03 2.57
N ALA A 87 -6.88 -2.68 3.03
CA ALA A 87 -7.58 -3.67 2.22
C ALA A 87 -8.11 -3.08 0.92
N GLY A 88 -8.65 -1.86 0.97
CA GLY A 88 -9.15 -1.19 -0.23
C GLY A 88 -8.05 -0.83 -1.21
N MET A 89 -6.90 -0.38 -0.71
CA MET A 89 -5.76 -0.08 -1.57
C MET A 89 -5.21 -1.36 -2.21
N TRP A 90 -5.12 -2.44 -1.45
CA TRP A 90 -4.67 -3.73 -1.99
C TRP A 90 -5.64 -4.26 -3.06
N GLU A 91 -6.94 -4.12 -2.84
CA GLU A 91 -7.93 -4.50 -3.84
C GLU A 91 -7.69 -3.77 -5.16
N ARG A 92 -7.34 -2.49 -5.07
CA ARG A 92 -7.10 -1.64 -6.23
C ARG A 92 -5.80 -1.98 -6.96
N LEU A 93 -4.71 -2.15 -6.21
CA LEU A 93 -3.36 -2.35 -6.76
C LEU A 93 -2.94 -3.81 -6.88
N GLY A 94 -3.59 -4.69 -6.13
CA GLY A 94 -3.16 -6.08 -5.96
C GLY A 94 -2.89 -6.83 -7.25
N PRO A 95 -3.78 -6.80 -8.25
CA PRO A 95 -3.52 -7.52 -9.50
C PRO A 95 -2.23 -7.10 -10.19
N ILE A 96 -1.92 -5.79 -10.19
CA ILE A 96 -0.69 -5.25 -10.77
C ILE A 96 0.51 -5.70 -9.95
N LEU A 97 0.43 -5.59 -8.62
CA LEU A 97 1.53 -5.89 -7.71
C LEU A 97 1.88 -7.38 -7.69
N VAL A 98 0.87 -8.24 -7.75
CA VAL A 98 1.06 -9.69 -7.81
C VAL A 98 1.77 -10.08 -9.12
N ALA A 99 1.41 -9.43 -10.22
CA ALA A 99 2.06 -9.68 -11.51
C ALA A 99 3.55 -9.34 -11.49
N MET A 100 3.96 -8.36 -10.69
CA MET A 100 5.38 -8.00 -10.53
C MET A 100 6.21 -9.09 -9.87
N ARG A 101 5.57 -10.05 -9.19
CA ARG A 101 6.27 -11.14 -8.49
C ARG A 101 6.90 -12.15 -9.42
N GLU A 102 6.61 -12.11 -10.71
CA GLU A 102 7.28 -13.00 -11.67
C GLU A 102 8.78 -12.82 -11.64
N SER A 103 9.24 -11.57 -11.44
CA SER A 103 10.68 -11.28 -11.38
C SER A 103 11.24 -11.28 -9.97
N SER A 104 10.40 -11.15 -8.95
CA SER A 104 10.82 -11.08 -7.54
C SER A 104 9.70 -11.58 -6.63
N PRO A 105 9.73 -12.85 -6.21
CA PRO A 105 8.60 -13.48 -5.51
C PRO A 105 8.22 -12.83 -4.17
N LEU A 106 9.16 -12.11 -3.52
CA LEU A 106 8.92 -11.51 -2.21
C LEU A 106 8.35 -10.09 -2.27
N LEU A 107 8.16 -9.53 -3.48
CA LEU A 107 7.62 -8.17 -3.61
C LEU A 107 6.22 -8.07 -3.01
N TRP A 108 6.04 -7.04 -2.20
CA TRP A 108 4.73 -6.62 -1.68
C TRP A 108 4.05 -7.64 -0.77
N THR A 109 4.79 -8.60 -0.21
CA THR A 109 4.20 -9.65 0.62
C THR A 109 3.68 -9.13 1.96
N ASN A 110 4.33 -8.13 2.55
CA ASN A 110 3.87 -7.56 3.82
C ASN A 110 2.66 -6.64 3.62
N PHE A 111 2.62 -5.90 2.51
CA PHE A 111 1.44 -5.12 2.14
C PHE A 111 0.23 -6.06 1.98
N GLU A 112 0.39 -7.13 1.24
CA GLU A 112 -0.68 -8.12 1.05
C GLU A 112 -1.15 -8.73 2.37
N ALA A 113 -0.21 -9.18 3.20
CA ALA A 113 -0.54 -9.79 4.49
C ALA A 113 -1.29 -8.83 5.40
N MET A 114 -0.86 -7.58 5.45
CA MET A 114 -1.51 -6.52 6.23
C MET A 114 -2.93 -6.25 5.70
N ALA A 115 -3.10 -6.21 4.39
CA ALA A 115 -4.40 -6.01 3.76
C ALA A 115 -5.35 -7.17 4.06
N GLN A 116 -4.86 -8.40 4.01
CA GLN A 116 -5.66 -9.59 4.35
C GLN A 116 -6.07 -9.57 5.82
N ALA A 117 -5.18 -9.16 6.71
CA ALA A 117 -5.49 -9.06 8.13
C ALA A 117 -6.59 -8.02 8.38
N GLN A 118 -6.54 -6.88 7.71
CA GLN A 118 -7.59 -5.87 7.84
C GLN A 118 -8.91 -6.35 7.25
N ALA A 119 -8.89 -6.99 6.08
CA ALA A 119 -10.09 -7.54 5.45
C ALA A 119 -10.77 -8.56 6.36
N GLU A 120 -9.99 -9.40 7.03
CA GLU A 120 -10.49 -10.39 7.99
C GLU A 120 -11.20 -9.69 9.16
N ARG A 121 -10.61 -8.64 9.72
CA ARG A 121 -11.21 -7.88 10.83
C ARG A 121 -12.49 -7.19 10.41
N LEU A 122 -12.56 -6.70 9.18
CA LEU A 122 -13.75 -6.03 8.65
C LEU A 122 -14.74 -7.02 8.05
N LYS A 123 -14.37 -8.29 7.92
CA LYS A 123 -15.17 -9.35 7.29
C LYS A 123 -15.59 -8.99 5.87
N LEU A 124 -14.64 -8.48 5.12
CA LEU A 124 -14.85 -8.15 3.71
C LEU A 124 -14.78 -9.39 2.83
#